data_f26e4157f0fae4bf91b0cb4ece9fe7c0
#
_entry.id   f26e4157f0fae4bf91b0cb4ece9fe7c0
#
_cell.length_a   1.000
_cell.length_b   1.000
_cell.length_c   1.000
_cell.angle_alpha   90.00
_cell.angle_beta   90.00
_cell.angle_gamma   90.00
#
_symmetry.space_group_name_H-M   'P 1'
#
loop_
_entity.id
_entity.type
_entity.pdbx_description
1 polymer ?
#
loop_
_entity_poly.entity_id
_entity_poly.type
_entity_poly.pdbx_seq_one_letter_code
_entity_poly.pdbx_strand_id
1 'polypeptide(L)'
;MNTSSSAPTPGPYADRDEAGQVLAEQLTGYVGGGGDVVVLGLPRGGVPVAARVATALHACLDVLVVRKLGLPGHPELAMGAIAGVGGTVETVRNDDVLAHCPVPDAAFGDVYRRELRELHRREDAYRARRSPLAVEGRIVVVVDDGLATGSTLRAAVAAVRHQHPFRLVAAVPVGHRATCEALQEEVDDMVCSWSPEPFATVGQGYRDFTATSDEQVRRALAAAADQQQMWA
;
A
#
# COMPACT_ATOMS: atom_id res chain seq x y z
N MET A 1 27.84 -29.99 -1.95
CA MET A 1 27.37 -29.43 -3.24
C MET A 1 26.01 -28.82 -2.98
N ASN A 2 25.97 -27.51 -2.70
CA ASN A 2 24.72 -26.79 -2.49
C ASN A 2 24.18 -26.40 -3.86
N THR A 3 23.17 -27.10 -4.33
CA THR A 3 22.38 -26.67 -5.47
C THR A 3 21.40 -25.59 -4.96
N SER A 4 21.82 -24.33 -5.02
CA SER A 4 20.90 -23.20 -4.93
C SER A 4 19.94 -23.32 -6.12
N SER A 5 18.76 -23.87 -5.88
CA SER A 5 17.63 -23.75 -6.80
C SER A 5 17.23 -22.27 -6.79
N SER A 6 17.78 -21.51 -7.72
CA SER A 6 17.25 -20.17 -8.01
C SER A 6 15.84 -20.36 -8.55
N ALA A 7 14.85 -19.97 -7.77
CA ALA A 7 13.51 -19.80 -8.30
C ALA A 7 13.59 -18.97 -9.60
N PRO A 8 12.83 -19.31 -10.65
CA PRO A 8 12.88 -18.55 -11.88
C PRO A 8 12.55 -17.09 -11.55
N THR A 9 13.42 -16.18 -12.04
CA THR A 9 13.17 -14.74 -11.91
C THR A 9 11.82 -14.46 -12.54
N PRO A 10 10.83 -13.92 -11.79
CA PRO A 10 9.52 -13.67 -12.35
C PRO A 10 9.69 -12.69 -13.52
N GLY A 11 9.20 -13.08 -14.69
CA GLY A 11 9.10 -12.20 -15.86
C GLY A 11 7.91 -11.25 -15.70
N PRO A 12 7.57 -10.44 -16.71
CA PRO A 12 6.38 -9.61 -16.63
C PRO A 12 5.13 -10.43 -16.33
N TYR A 13 4.43 -10.09 -15.24
CA TYR A 13 3.17 -10.72 -14.84
C TYR A 13 2.10 -10.55 -15.93
N ALA A 14 1.17 -11.50 -16.06
CA ALA A 14 0.04 -11.33 -16.97
C ALA A 14 -0.76 -10.08 -16.60
N ASP A 15 -1.07 -9.95 -15.32
CA ASP A 15 -1.83 -8.85 -14.74
C ASP A 15 -1.58 -8.74 -13.22
N ARG A 16 -2.35 -7.91 -12.52
CA ARG A 16 -2.27 -7.73 -11.06
C ARG A 16 -2.71 -8.95 -10.27
N ASP A 17 -3.51 -9.82 -10.87
CA ASP A 17 -3.98 -11.04 -10.25
C ASP A 17 -2.84 -12.05 -10.10
N GLU A 18 -2.14 -12.34 -11.20
CA GLU A 18 -0.93 -13.18 -11.18
C GLU A 18 0.15 -12.58 -10.28
N ALA A 19 0.37 -11.27 -10.37
CA ALA A 19 1.34 -10.58 -9.52
C ALA A 19 1.04 -10.75 -8.03
N GLY A 20 -0.23 -10.68 -7.64
CA GLY A 20 -0.68 -10.89 -6.27
C GLY A 20 -0.51 -12.34 -5.81
N GLN A 21 -0.70 -13.32 -6.67
CA GLN A 21 -0.46 -14.74 -6.36
C GLN A 21 1.03 -15.00 -6.08
N VAL A 22 1.91 -14.52 -6.96
CA VAL A 22 3.37 -14.67 -6.78
C VAL A 22 3.87 -13.95 -5.53
N LEU A 23 3.35 -12.74 -5.26
CA LEU A 23 3.71 -11.99 -4.04
C LEU A 23 3.26 -12.74 -2.78
N ALA A 24 2.09 -13.33 -2.80
CA ALA A 24 1.53 -14.09 -1.67
C ALA A 24 2.40 -15.30 -1.28
N GLU A 25 3.02 -15.98 -2.26
CA GLU A 25 3.91 -17.11 -2.01
C GLU A 25 5.11 -16.72 -1.14
N GLN A 26 5.59 -15.47 -1.27
CA GLN A 26 6.72 -14.95 -0.49
C GLN A 26 6.29 -14.47 0.92
N LEU A 27 5.00 -14.33 1.15
CA LEU A 27 4.40 -13.87 2.41
C LEU A 27 3.85 -15.05 3.25
N THR A 28 4.09 -16.29 2.86
CA THR A 28 3.55 -17.49 3.54
C THR A 28 3.98 -17.61 4.99
N GLY A 29 5.08 -16.99 5.41
CA GLY A 29 5.50 -16.90 6.82
C GLY A 29 4.50 -16.21 7.74
N TYR A 30 3.52 -15.48 7.19
CA TYR A 30 2.45 -14.81 7.93
C TYR A 30 1.13 -15.59 7.92
N VAL A 31 1.08 -16.76 7.28
CA VAL A 31 -0.11 -17.63 7.25
C VAL A 31 -0.43 -18.13 8.65
N GLY A 32 -1.71 -18.16 9.00
CA GLY A 32 -2.19 -18.71 10.27
C GLY A 32 -2.26 -17.71 11.42
N GLY A 33 -1.95 -16.43 11.17
CA GLY A 33 -2.18 -15.34 12.12
C GLY A 33 -3.66 -15.08 12.42
N GLY A 34 -4.59 -15.72 11.69
CA GLY A 34 -6.02 -15.53 11.85
C GLY A 34 -6.42 -14.05 11.80
N GLY A 35 -7.16 -13.59 12.79
CA GLY A 35 -7.53 -12.17 12.92
C GLY A 35 -6.37 -11.21 13.20
N ASP A 36 -5.15 -11.72 13.41
CA ASP A 36 -3.98 -10.89 13.78
C ASP A 36 -3.28 -10.28 12.56
N VAL A 37 -3.57 -10.73 11.34
CA VAL A 37 -3.02 -10.18 10.10
C VAL A 37 -4.05 -9.32 9.39
N VAL A 38 -3.63 -8.10 9.03
CA VAL A 38 -4.42 -7.17 8.21
C VAL A 38 -3.62 -6.82 6.97
N VAL A 39 -4.23 -6.98 5.81
CA VAL A 39 -3.67 -6.55 4.52
C VAL A 39 -4.33 -5.23 4.11
N LEU A 40 -3.52 -4.22 3.85
CA LEU A 40 -3.97 -2.89 3.43
C LEU A 40 -3.53 -2.63 1.99
N GLY A 41 -4.48 -2.57 1.07
CA GLY A 41 -4.20 -2.28 -0.35
C GLY A 41 -4.21 -0.78 -0.65
N LEU A 42 -3.17 -0.27 -1.30
CA LEU A 42 -3.15 1.12 -1.79
C LEU A 42 -4.01 1.26 -3.05
N PRO A 43 -5.06 2.09 -3.02
CA PRO A 43 -5.93 2.22 -4.18
C PRO A 43 -5.26 3.09 -5.27
N ARG A 44 -5.49 2.77 -6.53
CA ARG A 44 -6.41 1.73 -6.98
C ARG A 44 -5.71 0.41 -7.28
N GLY A 45 -4.50 0.46 -7.89
CA GLY A 45 -3.79 -0.69 -8.44
C GLY A 45 -3.37 -1.72 -7.40
N GLY A 46 -2.99 -1.29 -6.18
CA GLY A 46 -2.57 -2.19 -5.12
C GLY A 46 -3.71 -3.06 -4.55
N VAL A 47 -4.98 -2.65 -4.68
CA VAL A 47 -6.09 -3.40 -4.08
C VAL A 47 -6.33 -4.77 -4.71
N PRO A 48 -6.31 -4.96 -6.04
CA PRO A 48 -6.38 -6.31 -6.63
C PRO A 48 -5.24 -7.23 -6.19
N VAL A 49 -4.00 -6.69 -6.12
CA VAL A 49 -2.82 -7.42 -5.61
C VAL A 49 -3.02 -7.83 -4.15
N ALA A 50 -3.42 -6.87 -3.31
CA ALA A 50 -3.69 -7.07 -1.89
C ALA A 50 -4.79 -8.12 -1.64
N ALA A 51 -5.80 -8.19 -2.50
CA ALA A 51 -6.88 -9.17 -2.38
C ALA A 51 -6.35 -10.60 -2.52
N ARG A 52 -5.40 -10.85 -3.44
CA ARG A 52 -4.76 -12.17 -3.59
C ARG A 52 -3.89 -12.51 -2.39
N VAL A 53 -3.13 -11.54 -1.91
CA VAL A 53 -2.33 -11.70 -0.68
C VAL A 53 -3.23 -12.01 0.51
N ALA A 54 -4.30 -11.25 0.74
CA ALA A 54 -5.22 -11.47 1.86
C ALA A 54 -5.88 -12.86 1.80
N THR A 55 -6.32 -13.30 0.61
CA THR A 55 -6.88 -14.64 0.42
C THR A 55 -5.88 -15.74 0.79
N ALA A 56 -4.64 -15.63 0.31
CA ALA A 56 -3.61 -16.64 0.58
C ALA A 56 -3.17 -16.69 2.04
N LEU A 57 -3.16 -15.55 2.73
CA LEU A 57 -2.80 -15.44 4.15
C LEU A 57 -3.97 -15.75 5.09
N HIS A 58 -5.19 -15.95 4.60
CA HIS A 58 -6.43 -16.00 5.38
C HIS A 58 -6.59 -14.75 6.27
N ALA A 59 -6.23 -13.59 5.72
CA ALA A 59 -6.16 -12.32 6.43
C ALA A 59 -7.31 -11.38 6.04
N CYS A 60 -7.58 -10.40 6.93
CA CYS A 60 -8.53 -9.34 6.65
C CYS A 60 -7.97 -8.35 5.62
N LEU A 61 -8.80 -7.93 4.65
CA LEU A 61 -8.44 -6.91 3.65
C LEU A 61 -9.17 -5.60 3.91
N ASP A 62 -8.44 -4.49 3.89
CA ASP A 62 -9.00 -3.14 3.80
C ASP A 62 -8.20 -2.27 2.81
N VAL A 63 -8.74 -1.09 2.53
CA VAL A 63 -8.09 -0.09 1.69
C VAL A 63 -7.36 0.94 2.55
N LEU A 64 -6.17 1.34 2.13
CA LEU A 64 -5.40 2.41 2.75
C LEU A 64 -5.33 3.61 1.78
N VAL A 65 -6.20 4.58 1.98
CA VAL A 65 -6.22 5.79 1.14
C VAL A 65 -5.17 6.78 1.62
N VAL A 66 -4.24 7.13 0.72
CA VAL A 66 -3.20 8.13 0.97
C VAL A 66 -3.42 9.33 0.05
N ARG A 67 -3.27 10.53 0.59
CA ARG A 67 -3.32 11.79 -0.16
C ARG A 67 -2.09 12.64 0.12
N LYS A 68 -1.33 12.97 -0.93
CA LYS A 68 -0.19 13.88 -0.80
C LYS A 68 -0.70 15.31 -0.57
N LEU A 69 -0.03 16.03 0.30
CA LEU A 69 -0.23 17.46 0.52
C LEU A 69 0.78 18.20 -0.36
N GLY A 70 0.37 18.58 -1.56
CA GLY A 70 1.24 19.29 -2.52
C GLY A 70 1.53 20.72 -2.05
N LEU A 71 2.75 21.18 -2.29
CA LEU A 71 3.16 22.55 -1.98
C LEU A 71 2.33 23.55 -2.80
N PRO A 72 1.80 24.63 -2.21
CA PRO A 72 1.13 25.69 -2.97
C PRO A 72 2.01 26.24 -4.10
N GLY A 73 1.49 26.20 -5.33
CA GLY A 73 2.23 26.59 -6.54
C GLY A 73 3.11 25.50 -7.15
N HIS A 74 3.42 24.43 -6.39
CA HIS A 74 4.22 23.28 -6.85
C HIS A 74 3.60 21.95 -6.37
N PRO A 75 2.43 21.54 -6.88
CA PRO A 75 1.64 20.42 -6.34
C PRO A 75 2.34 19.06 -6.45
N GLU A 76 3.32 18.91 -7.34
CA GLU A 76 4.17 17.71 -7.48
C GLU A 76 5.17 17.56 -6.32
N LEU A 77 5.53 18.67 -5.63
CA LEU A 77 6.38 18.66 -4.46
C LEU A 77 5.51 18.51 -3.21
N ALA A 78 5.58 17.37 -2.56
CA ALA A 78 4.76 17.09 -1.38
C ALA A 78 5.40 17.65 -0.09
N MET A 79 4.69 18.57 0.58
CA MET A 79 5.03 19.06 1.92
C MET A 79 4.57 18.10 3.03
N GLY A 80 3.93 17.00 2.65
CA GLY A 80 3.45 15.96 3.54
C GLY A 80 2.44 15.04 2.85
N ALA A 81 1.80 14.21 3.65
CA ALA A 81 0.71 13.33 3.22
C ALA A 81 -0.27 13.12 4.38
N ILE A 82 -1.50 12.74 4.03
CA ILE A 82 -2.49 12.22 4.98
C ILE A 82 -2.92 10.83 4.55
N ALA A 83 -3.20 9.97 5.51
CA ALA A 83 -3.68 8.61 5.28
C ALA A 83 -4.79 8.24 6.26
N GLY A 84 -5.82 7.53 5.77
CA GLY A 84 -6.90 7.00 6.61
C GLY A 84 -6.54 5.60 7.11
N VAL A 85 -6.20 5.47 8.39
CA VAL A 85 -5.74 4.22 9.02
C VAL A 85 -6.57 3.93 10.26
N GLY A 86 -7.13 2.73 10.40
CA GLY A 86 -7.81 2.29 11.62
C GLY A 86 -9.02 3.15 12.03
N GLY A 87 -9.55 3.96 11.13
CA GLY A 87 -10.64 4.92 11.41
C GLY A 87 -10.18 6.30 11.84
N THR A 88 -8.87 6.55 11.87
CA THR A 88 -8.27 7.87 12.11
C THR A 88 -7.58 8.41 10.85
N VAL A 89 -7.27 9.69 10.85
CA VAL A 89 -6.47 10.31 9.79
C VAL A 89 -5.10 10.67 10.35
N GLU A 90 -4.10 9.98 9.84
CA GLU A 90 -2.71 10.25 10.16
C GLU A 90 -2.13 11.30 9.22
N THR A 91 -1.28 12.17 9.76
CA THR A 91 -0.58 13.21 8.99
C THR A 91 0.92 13.00 9.10
N VAL A 92 1.56 12.81 7.95
CA VAL A 92 3.01 12.71 7.83
C VAL A 92 3.51 13.99 7.18
N ARG A 93 4.38 14.75 7.87
CA ARG A 93 5.00 15.98 7.34
C ARG A 93 6.32 15.64 6.65
N ASN A 94 6.64 16.39 5.61
CA ASN A 94 7.96 16.35 4.98
C ASN A 94 8.76 17.57 5.46
N ASP A 95 9.47 17.38 6.57
CA ASP A 95 10.18 18.47 7.22
C ASP A 95 11.32 19.02 6.36
N ASP A 96 11.95 18.21 5.52
CA ASP A 96 12.98 18.65 4.58
C ASP A 96 12.40 19.65 3.56
N VAL A 97 11.24 19.34 2.99
CA VAL A 97 10.55 20.25 2.05
C VAL A 97 10.12 21.53 2.78
N LEU A 98 9.55 21.40 3.96
CA LEU A 98 9.07 22.55 4.74
C LEU A 98 10.19 23.44 5.24
N ALA A 99 11.39 22.91 5.51
CA ALA A 99 12.56 23.68 5.87
C ALA A 99 13.09 24.52 4.70
N HIS A 100 13.05 23.99 3.48
CA HIS A 100 13.53 24.68 2.27
C HIS A 100 12.45 25.58 1.63
N CYS A 101 11.18 25.22 1.80
CA CYS A 101 10.02 25.94 1.25
C CYS A 101 9.00 26.21 2.38
N PRO A 102 9.23 27.21 3.22
CA PRO A 102 8.31 27.53 4.32
C PRO A 102 6.91 27.86 3.79
N VAL A 103 5.89 27.23 4.37
CA VAL A 103 4.48 27.42 4.01
C VAL A 103 3.76 28.04 5.20
N PRO A 104 3.03 29.14 5.03
CA PRO A 104 2.18 29.67 6.08
C PRO A 104 1.15 28.63 6.56
N ASP A 105 0.88 28.56 7.87
CA ASP A 105 -0.06 27.61 8.46
C ASP A 105 -1.45 27.66 7.82
N ALA A 106 -1.90 28.84 7.44
CA ALA A 106 -3.18 29.01 6.74
C ALA A 106 -3.18 28.27 5.38
N ALA A 107 -2.11 28.40 4.59
CA ALA A 107 -1.99 27.77 3.29
C ALA A 107 -1.83 26.23 3.43
N PHE A 108 -1.06 25.76 4.42
CA PHE A 108 -1.00 24.35 4.76
C PHE A 108 -2.39 23.81 5.12
N GLY A 109 -3.12 24.53 5.99
CA GLY A 109 -4.46 24.17 6.41
C GLY A 109 -5.48 24.12 5.25
N ASP A 110 -5.35 24.98 4.24
CA ASP A 110 -6.23 24.96 3.06
C ASP A 110 -6.00 23.71 2.21
N VAL A 111 -4.74 23.34 1.95
CA VAL A 111 -4.38 22.11 1.24
C VAL A 111 -4.85 20.89 2.03
N TYR A 112 -4.55 20.87 3.34
CA TYR A 112 -4.98 19.79 4.23
C TYR A 112 -6.50 19.56 4.17
N ARG A 113 -7.31 20.61 4.34
CA ARG A 113 -8.77 20.50 4.31
C ARG A 113 -9.30 20.01 2.97
N ARG A 114 -8.69 20.42 1.85
CA ARG A 114 -9.06 19.94 0.53
C ARG A 114 -8.78 18.46 0.38
N GLU A 115 -7.57 18.03 0.72
CA GLU A 115 -7.16 16.63 0.58
C GLU A 115 -7.87 15.71 1.58
N LEU A 116 -8.22 16.20 2.77
CA LEU A 116 -9.01 15.47 3.76
C LEU A 116 -10.42 15.16 3.24
N ARG A 117 -11.08 16.14 2.60
CA ARG A 117 -12.40 15.88 1.98
C ARG A 117 -12.31 14.82 0.89
N GLU A 118 -11.27 14.85 0.06
CA GLU A 118 -11.07 13.87 -0.99
C GLU A 118 -10.68 12.49 -0.43
N LEU A 119 -9.91 12.44 0.66
CA LEU A 119 -9.61 11.19 1.38
C LEU A 119 -10.90 10.52 1.85
N HIS A 120 -11.73 11.23 2.62
CA HIS A 120 -13.00 10.69 3.12
C HIS A 120 -13.93 10.30 1.98
N ARG A 121 -14.06 11.11 0.93
CA ARG A 121 -14.87 10.77 -0.24
C ARG A 121 -14.44 9.43 -0.87
N ARG A 122 -13.13 9.15 -0.96
CA ARG A 122 -12.60 7.89 -1.49
C ARG A 122 -12.84 6.74 -0.54
N GLU A 123 -12.60 6.93 0.76
CA GLU A 123 -12.86 5.91 1.76
C GLU A 123 -14.32 5.46 1.74
N ASP A 124 -15.25 6.41 1.76
CA ASP A 124 -16.69 6.15 1.68
C ASP A 124 -17.06 5.40 0.39
N ALA A 125 -16.47 5.83 -0.74
CA ALA A 125 -16.70 5.20 -2.03
C ALA A 125 -16.21 3.75 -2.10
N TYR A 126 -15.10 3.42 -1.43
CA TYR A 126 -14.50 2.08 -1.45
C TYR A 126 -15.05 1.15 -0.38
N ARG A 127 -15.18 1.63 0.86
CA ARG A 127 -15.66 0.82 1.99
C ARG A 127 -17.18 0.66 2.00
N ALA A 128 -17.93 1.52 1.31
CA ALA A 128 -19.38 1.62 1.44
C ALA A 128 -19.76 1.87 2.92
N ARG A 129 -20.39 0.89 3.59
CA ARG A 129 -20.80 1.01 5.00
C ARG A 129 -19.91 0.20 5.96
N ARG A 130 -18.78 -0.33 5.49
CA ARG A 130 -17.89 -1.14 6.34
C ARG A 130 -17.03 -0.23 7.20
N SER A 131 -16.86 -0.61 8.45
CA SER A 131 -15.93 0.07 9.34
C SER A 131 -14.49 -0.20 8.91
N PRO A 132 -13.58 0.78 9.07
CA PRO A 132 -12.15 0.56 8.91
C PRO A 132 -11.64 -0.53 9.86
N LEU A 133 -10.67 -1.33 9.40
CA LEU A 133 -10.03 -2.35 10.23
C LEU A 133 -9.03 -1.70 11.19
N ALA A 134 -9.09 -2.08 12.47
CA ALA A 134 -8.07 -1.71 13.44
C ALA A 134 -6.72 -2.36 13.06
N VAL A 135 -5.62 -1.66 13.29
CA VAL A 135 -4.26 -2.12 12.95
C VAL A 135 -3.34 -2.17 14.18
N GLU A 136 -3.74 -1.54 15.29
CA GLU A 136 -2.98 -1.53 16.54
C GLU A 136 -2.73 -2.96 17.05
N GLY A 137 -1.47 -3.26 17.38
CA GLY A 137 -1.05 -4.56 17.91
C GLY A 137 -1.09 -5.72 16.90
N ARG A 138 -1.41 -5.46 15.62
CA ARG A 138 -1.55 -6.47 14.57
C ARG A 138 -0.35 -6.51 13.63
N ILE A 139 -0.21 -7.61 12.90
CA ILE A 139 0.69 -7.68 11.75
C ILE A 139 -0.02 -6.98 10.58
N VAL A 140 0.58 -5.93 10.06
CA VAL A 140 0.02 -5.16 8.95
C VAL A 140 0.88 -5.31 7.70
N VAL A 141 0.28 -5.78 6.62
CA VAL A 141 0.92 -5.90 5.30
C VAL A 141 0.36 -4.82 4.38
N VAL A 142 1.17 -3.81 4.08
CA VAL A 142 0.80 -2.74 3.13
C VAL A 142 1.24 -3.14 1.73
N VAL A 143 0.28 -3.18 0.80
CA VAL A 143 0.48 -3.69 -0.56
C VAL A 143 0.18 -2.62 -1.60
N ASP A 144 1.09 -2.47 -2.57
CA ASP A 144 0.86 -1.70 -3.80
C ASP A 144 1.11 -2.57 -5.04
N ASP A 145 0.70 -2.12 -6.23
CA ASP A 145 0.94 -2.83 -7.49
C ASP A 145 2.37 -2.67 -8.03
N GLY A 146 3.16 -1.79 -7.44
CA GLY A 146 4.58 -1.64 -7.70
C GLY A 146 5.19 -0.40 -7.07
N LEU A 147 6.51 -0.35 -7.07
CA LEU A 147 7.29 0.66 -6.37
C LEU A 147 8.27 1.36 -7.31
N ALA A 148 7.95 2.59 -7.73
CA ALA A 148 8.87 3.45 -8.49
C ALA A 148 9.63 4.39 -7.54
N THR A 149 9.09 5.58 -7.26
CA THR A 149 9.69 6.56 -6.34
C THR A 149 9.44 6.26 -4.87
N GLY A 150 8.44 5.44 -4.57
CA GLY A 150 8.08 5.04 -3.22
C GLY A 150 7.31 6.08 -2.40
N SER A 151 7.10 7.29 -2.89
CA SER A 151 6.54 8.37 -2.08
C SER A 151 5.15 8.09 -1.50
N THR A 152 4.30 7.34 -2.20
CA THR A 152 2.98 6.95 -1.69
C THR A 152 3.09 5.86 -0.63
N LEU A 153 3.90 4.82 -0.90
CA LEU A 153 4.10 3.71 0.02
C LEU A 153 4.82 4.16 1.30
N ARG A 154 5.81 5.07 1.20
CA ARG A 154 6.46 5.69 2.38
C ARG A 154 5.48 6.44 3.26
N ALA A 155 4.63 7.27 2.67
CA ALA A 155 3.59 7.97 3.42
C ALA A 155 2.60 6.99 4.09
N ALA A 156 2.26 5.90 3.39
CA ALA A 156 1.41 4.85 3.91
C ALA A 156 2.03 4.14 5.12
N VAL A 157 3.28 3.66 4.99
CA VAL A 157 3.95 2.94 6.09
C VAL A 157 4.21 3.84 7.30
N ALA A 158 4.58 5.12 7.08
CA ALA A 158 4.75 6.09 8.17
C ALA A 158 3.43 6.33 8.93
N ALA A 159 2.31 6.48 8.20
CA ALA A 159 1.00 6.64 8.82
C ALA A 159 0.57 5.39 9.60
N VAL A 160 0.78 4.19 9.04
CA VAL A 160 0.47 2.93 9.74
C VAL A 160 1.35 2.75 10.97
N ARG A 161 2.62 3.13 10.91
CA ARG A 161 3.55 3.05 12.06
C ARG A 161 3.06 3.87 13.25
N HIS A 162 2.42 5.01 13.04
CA HIS A 162 1.83 5.84 14.11
C HIS A 162 0.68 5.14 14.84
N GLN A 163 0.07 4.12 14.24
CA GLN A 163 -0.99 3.31 14.85
C GLN A 163 -0.47 2.09 15.62
N HIS A 164 0.83 2.03 15.89
CA HIS A 164 1.48 1.00 16.71
C HIS A 164 1.15 -0.46 16.31
N PRO A 165 1.34 -0.85 15.02
CA PRO A 165 1.20 -2.25 14.64
C PRO A 165 2.24 -3.09 15.38
N PHE A 166 1.95 -4.38 15.62
CA PHE A 166 2.93 -5.32 16.16
C PHE A 166 4.08 -5.55 15.17
N ARG A 167 3.76 -5.64 13.89
CA ARG A 167 4.72 -5.76 12.80
C ARG A 167 4.18 -5.06 11.55
N LEU A 168 5.04 -4.35 10.85
CA LEU A 168 4.71 -3.63 9.63
C LEU A 168 5.52 -4.17 8.47
N VAL A 169 4.82 -4.70 7.46
CA VAL A 169 5.40 -5.27 6.25
C VAL A 169 4.98 -4.42 5.05
N ALA A 170 5.91 -4.06 4.20
CA ALA A 170 5.59 -3.49 2.89
C ALA A 170 5.83 -4.55 1.81
N ALA A 171 4.89 -4.71 0.88
CA ALA A 171 4.95 -5.74 -0.12
C ALA A 171 4.52 -5.24 -1.50
N VAL A 172 5.37 -5.49 -2.51
CA VAL A 172 5.10 -5.12 -3.91
C VAL A 172 5.57 -6.21 -4.87
N PRO A 173 4.83 -6.49 -5.96
CA PRO A 173 5.26 -7.49 -6.93
C PRO A 173 6.43 -7.04 -7.79
N VAL A 174 6.56 -5.72 -8.05
CA VAL A 174 7.63 -5.15 -8.86
C VAL A 174 8.09 -3.83 -8.30
N GLY A 175 9.41 -3.58 -8.24
CA GLY A 175 9.93 -2.34 -7.69
C GLY A 175 11.33 -1.96 -8.18
N HIS A 176 11.63 -0.67 -8.12
CA HIS A 176 12.99 -0.17 -8.33
C HIS A 176 13.86 -0.60 -7.15
N ARG A 177 14.94 -1.33 -7.42
CA ARG A 177 15.81 -1.94 -6.41
C ARG A 177 16.21 -0.98 -5.28
N ALA A 178 16.83 0.16 -5.64
CA ALA A 178 17.29 1.12 -4.63
C ALA A 178 16.14 1.71 -3.78
N THR A 179 14.92 1.81 -4.35
CA THR A 179 13.75 2.28 -3.60
C THR A 179 13.26 1.21 -2.62
N CYS A 180 13.28 -0.08 -3.01
CA CYS A 180 12.95 -1.20 -2.13
C CYS A 180 13.95 -1.29 -0.96
N GLU A 181 15.25 -1.19 -1.25
CA GLU A 181 16.31 -1.19 -0.23
C GLU A 181 16.17 -0.02 0.75
N ALA A 182 15.90 1.19 0.25
CA ALA A 182 15.69 2.35 1.12
C ALA A 182 14.44 2.21 2.00
N LEU A 183 13.36 1.61 1.49
CA LEU A 183 12.13 1.41 2.25
C LEU A 183 12.28 0.32 3.33
N GLN A 184 13.22 -0.63 3.15
CA GLN A 184 13.52 -1.66 4.15
C GLN A 184 13.90 -1.07 5.52
N GLU A 185 14.48 0.13 5.56
CA GLU A 185 14.83 0.81 6.81
C GLU A 185 13.63 1.38 7.57
N GLU A 186 12.48 1.52 6.89
CA GLU A 186 11.27 2.16 7.42
C GLU A 186 10.21 1.13 7.90
N VAL A 187 10.40 -0.17 7.56
CA VAL A 187 9.48 -1.27 7.87
C VAL A 187 10.18 -2.41 8.58
N ASP A 188 9.44 -3.34 9.15
CA ASP A 188 10.03 -4.52 9.77
C ASP A 188 10.44 -5.57 8.71
N ASP A 189 9.69 -5.63 7.59
CA ASP A 189 10.02 -6.43 6.41
C ASP A 189 9.61 -5.70 5.13
N MET A 190 10.47 -5.80 4.11
CA MET A 190 10.16 -5.37 2.74
C MET A 190 10.19 -6.57 1.79
N VAL A 191 9.07 -6.86 1.15
CA VAL A 191 8.97 -7.91 0.15
C VAL A 191 8.78 -7.29 -1.23
N CYS A 192 9.76 -7.46 -2.10
CA CYS A 192 9.72 -7.04 -3.50
C CYS A 192 10.00 -8.26 -4.38
N SER A 193 8.98 -8.82 -5.03
CA SER A 193 9.10 -10.07 -5.76
C SER A 193 10.06 -9.98 -6.95
N TRP A 194 10.09 -8.83 -7.62
CA TRP A 194 10.91 -8.63 -8.81
C TRP A 194 11.41 -7.19 -8.93
N SER A 195 12.70 -7.04 -9.19
CA SER A 195 13.33 -5.74 -9.50
C SER A 195 14.04 -5.84 -10.84
N PRO A 196 13.35 -5.54 -11.96
CA PRO A 196 13.96 -5.59 -13.30
C PRO A 196 15.05 -4.53 -13.47
N GLU A 197 16.07 -4.84 -14.23
CA GLU A 197 17.11 -3.89 -14.64
C GLU A 197 17.25 -3.89 -16.16
N PRO A 198 17.10 -2.73 -16.84
CA PRO A 198 16.77 -1.42 -16.24
C PRO A 198 15.30 -1.34 -15.78
N PHE A 199 15.05 -0.58 -14.70
CA PHE A 199 13.71 -0.24 -14.26
C PHE A 199 13.29 1.13 -14.79
N ALA A 200 12.23 1.20 -15.59
CA ALA A 200 11.71 2.46 -16.12
C ALA A 200 10.39 2.87 -15.44
N THR A 201 9.44 1.95 -15.35
CA THR A 201 8.11 2.18 -14.78
C THR A 201 7.56 0.89 -14.15
N VAL A 202 6.60 1.03 -13.25
CA VAL A 202 5.86 -0.12 -12.69
C VAL A 202 5.18 -0.93 -13.79
N GLY A 203 4.63 -0.25 -14.82
CA GLY A 203 3.89 -0.90 -15.90
C GLY A 203 4.71 -1.91 -16.72
N GLN A 204 6.06 -1.79 -16.75
CA GLN A 204 6.90 -2.79 -17.42
C GLN A 204 6.87 -4.16 -16.75
N GLY A 205 6.44 -4.22 -15.49
CA GLY A 205 6.25 -5.47 -14.73
C GLY A 205 5.03 -6.27 -15.14
N TYR A 206 4.20 -5.75 -16.07
CA TYR A 206 2.92 -6.34 -16.42
C TYR A 206 2.73 -6.41 -17.93
N ARG A 207 2.11 -7.49 -18.42
CA ARG A 207 1.64 -7.59 -19.81
C ARG A 207 0.34 -6.80 -20.00
N ASP A 208 -0.56 -6.85 -19.01
CA ASP A 208 -1.74 -6.00 -18.92
C ASP A 208 -1.68 -5.15 -17.66
N PHE A 209 -1.42 -3.84 -17.83
CA PHE A 209 -1.41 -2.83 -16.76
C PHE A 209 -2.57 -1.84 -16.91
N THR A 210 -3.69 -2.29 -17.46
CA THR A 210 -4.91 -1.48 -17.57
C THR A 210 -5.29 -0.88 -16.22
N ALA A 211 -5.69 0.39 -16.21
CA ALA A 211 -6.01 1.11 -14.98
C ALA A 211 -7.17 0.45 -14.21
N THR A 212 -6.93 0.16 -12.95
CA THR A 212 -7.97 -0.35 -12.04
C THR A 212 -9.05 0.70 -11.81
N SER A 213 -10.31 0.33 -12.00
CA SER A 213 -11.45 1.20 -11.75
C SER A 213 -11.88 1.19 -10.28
N ASP A 214 -12.61 2.24 -9.85
CA ASP A 214 -13.20 2.28 -8.51
C ASP A 214 -14.17 1.11 -8.27
N GLU A 215 -14.85 0.65 -9.31
CA GLU A 215 -15.75 -0.51 -9.25
C GLU A 215 -14.99 -1.82 -8.96
N GLN A 216 -13.83 -2.02 -9.60
CA GLN A 216 -12.97 -3.18 -9.32
C GLN A 216 -12.45 -3.16 -7.87
N VAL A 217 -12.07 -1.98 -7.35
CA VAL A 217 -11.68 -1.82 -5.94
C VAL A 217 -12.83 -2.24 -5.01
N ARG A 218 -14.05 -1.72 -5.24
CA ARG A 218 -15.23 -2.08 -4.42
C ARG A 218 -15.53 -3.58 -4.44
N ARG A 219 -15.48 -4.21 -5.62
CA ARG A 219 -15.70 -5.65 -5.78
C ARG A 219 -14.67 -6.48 -5.03
N ALA A 220 -13.39 -6.14 -5.13
CA ALA A 220 -12.32 -6.83 -4.42
C ALA A 220 -12.51 -6.78 -2.90
N LEU A 221 -12.82 -5.59 -2.37
CA LEU A 221 -13.08 -5.40 -0.95
C LEU A 221 -14.37 -6.11 -0.47
N ALA A 222 -15.42 -6.16 -1.29
CA ALA A 222 -16.65 -6.88 -0.97
C ALA A 222 -16.42 -8.39 -0.92
N ALA A 223 -15.77 -8.95 -1.95
CA ALA A 223 -15.45 -10.37 -2.01
C ALA A 223 -14.57 -10.83 -0.83
N ALA A 224 -13.58 -10.01 -0.44
CA ALA A 224 -12.75 -10.30 0.73
C ALA A 224 -13.55 -10.31 2.04
N ALA A 225 -14.51 -9.38 2.20
CA ALA A 225 -15.36 -9.34 3.40
C ALA A 225 -16.27 -10.59 3.49
N ASP A 226 -16.81 -11.06 2.37
CA ASP A 226 -17.61 -12.29 2.32
C ASP A 226 -16.77 -13.53 2.70
N GLN A 227 -15.52 -13.60 2.24
CA GLN A 227 -14.58 -14.67 2.60
C GLN A 227 -14.24 -14.66 4.11
N GLN A 228 -14.04 -13.49 4.70
CA GLN A 228 -13.74 -13.35 6.13
C GLN A 228 -14.86 -13.90 7.01
N GLN A 229 -16.13 -13.71 6.62
CA GLN A 229 -17.27 -14.27 7.35
C GLN A 229 -17.31 -15.81 7.32
N MET A 230 -16.68 -16.44 6.33
CA MET A 230 -16.59 -17.92 6.26
C MET A 230 -15.46 -18.50 7.13
N TRP A 231 -14.50 -17.67 7.55
CA TRP A 231 -13.36 -18.10 8.40
C TRP A 231 -13.56 -17.78 9.89
N ALA A 232 -14.54 -16.93 10.24
CA ALA A 232 -14.89 -16.54 11.59
C ALA A 232 -15.85 -17.54 12.26
#